data_cb039a7e26a3d9e593da147a2135b5c6
#
_entry.id   cb039a7e26a3d9e593da147a2135b5c6
#
_cell.length_a   1.000
_cell.length_b   1.000
_cell.length_c   1.000
_cell.angle_alpha   90.00
_cell.angle_beta   90.00
_cell.angle_gamma   90.00
#
_symmetry.space_group_name_H-M   'P 1'
#
loop_
_entity.id
_entity.type
_entity.pdbx_description
1 polymer ?
#
loop_
_entity_poly.entity_id
_entity_poly.type
_entity_poly.pdbx_seq_one_letter_code
_entity_poly.pdbx_strand_id
1 'polypeptide(L)'
;MKNIKRMFAAALVLVMALTAAACHKKDEVAVKIGDVEFSSAYYMCALINADSEAKSKVQEELSEDESTEDVDYYSKKLDDKDFVTWVEDTAMDSLKEIAAYKTLCKENNLEISEEDLQNAETYASYYWSSYGYSAYFEPNGVGQSTYTQYMKDSYYASVYFEYLYGAEGEKAIDAETVKTKLYDNFVIADILNVSFSSKTDDEITALKDQINGYAEDLKNGKKTFEEVYKDYNGTTDETEDTAESDEPRPKDKYASILGAEDTVYASDQYKTVKAMATGEVKVIELDDDAGLVLAVKQDITADSYYLDTLDMTVRHLIADEEYEKDIKDYAAKMDCEVNNYAVKQFKVKKIVEPSAS
;
A
#
# COMPACT_ATOMS: atom_id res chain seq x y z
N MET A 1 -17.69 -21.47 52.35
CA MET A 1 -17.07 -20.22 51.84
C MET A 1 -15.56 -20.26 51.70
N LYS A 2 -14.79 -20.95 52.58
CA LYS A 2 -13.32 -21.00 52.45
C LYS A 2 -12.83 -21.82 51.25
N ASN A 3 -13.55 -22.86 50.85
CA ASN A 3 -13.14 -23.72 49.72
C ASN A 3 -13.44 -23.11 48.34
N ILE A 4 -14.47 -22.27 48.23
CA ILE A 4 -14.79 -21.56 46.97
C ILE A 4 -13.73 -20.51 46.64
N LYS A 5 -13.22 -19.77 47.66
CA LYS A 5 -12.15 -18.81 47.47
C LYS A 5 -10.82 -19.46 47.05
N ARG A 6 -10.55 -20.69 47.48
CA ARG A 6 -9.37 -21.46 47.07
C ARG A 6 -9.48 -21.98 45.64
N MET A 7 -10.66 -22.36 45.21
CA MET A 7 -10.90 -22.76 43.83
C MET A 7 -10.77 -21.58 42.85
N PHE A 8 -11.31 -20.42 43.24
CA PHE A 8 -11.13 -19.22 42.42
C PHE A 8 -9.66 -18.77 42.33
N ALA A 9 -8.90 -18.85 43.41
CA ALA A 9 -7.48 -18.51 43.40
C ALA A 9 -6.66 -19.51 42.56
N ALA A 10 -6.99 -20.81 42.59
CA ALA A 10 -6.33 -21.82 41.76
C ALA A 10 -6.66 -21.64 40.27
N ALA A 11 -7.91 -21.29 39.92
CA ALA A 11 -8.32 -21.01 38.55
C ALA A 11 -7.63 -19.75 38.01
N LEU A 12 -7.51 -18.71 38.82
CA LEU A 12 -6.82 -17.47 38.43
C LEU A 12 -5.31 -17.67 38.19
N VAL A 13 -4.68 -18.50 39.04
CA VAL A 13 -3.26 -18.87 38.86
C VAL A 13 -3.06 -19.74 37.62
N LEU A 14 -4.01 -20.63 37.31
CA LEU A 14 -3.97 -21.46 36.09
C LEU A 14 -4.12 -20.62 34.82
N VAL A 15 -5.01 -19.63 34.85
CA VAL A 15 -5.21 -18.69 33.72
C VAL A 15 -3.97 -17.82 33.55
N MET A 16 -3.37 -17.30 34.63
CA MET A 16 -2.12 -16.55 34.57
C MET A 16 -0.91 -17.41 34.11
N ALA A 17 -0.87 -18.69 34.50
CA ALA A 17 0.17 -19.59 34.03
C ALA A 17 0.03 -19.95 32.54
N LEU A 18 -1.19 -20.04 32.04
CA LEU A 18 -1.47 -20.25 30.61
C LEU A 18 -1.12 -19.00 29.78
N THR A 19 -1.42 -17.81 30.29
CA THR A 19 -1.05 -16.54 29.61
C THR A 19 0.47 -16.30 29.65
N ALA A 20 1.16 -16.63 30.75
CA ALA A 20 2.62 -16.52 30.84
C ALA A 20 3.32 -17.56 29.95
N ALA A 21 2.77 -18.77 29.80
CA ALA A 21 3.31 -19.78 28.89
C ALA A 21 3.08 -19.39 27.41
N ALA A 22 1.98 -18.66 27.09
CA ALA A 22 1.74 -18.12 25.77
C ALA A 22 2.69 -16.95 25.44
N CYS A 23 3.01 -16.07 26.43
CA CYS A 23 3.97 -15.00 26.25
C CYS A 23 5.39 -15.53 25.97
N HIS A 24 5.86 -16.57 26.64
CA HIS A 24 7.19 -17.14 26.39
C HIS A 24 7.37 -17.77 25.01
N LYS A 25 6.28 -18.22 24.39
CA LYS A 25 6.33 -18.82 23.04
C LYS A 25 6.38 -17.79 21.92
N LYS A 26 5.97 -16.56 22.16
CA LYS A 26 5.94 -15.48 21.15
C LYS A 26 7.31 -14.87 20.90
N ASP A 27 8.17 -14.86 21.92
CA ASP A 27 9.50 -14.28 21.87
C ASP A 27 10.59 -15.30 21.49
N GLU A 28 10.22 -16.58 21.30
CA GLU A 28 11.16 -17.61 20.86
C GLU A 28 11.59 -17.34 19.42
N VAL A 29 12.89 -17.47 19.12
CA VAL A 29 13.39 -17.36 17.76
C VAL A 29 12.84 -18.50 16.92
N ALA A 30 12.04 -18.12 15.91
CA ALA A 30 11.44 -19.07 14.96
C ALA A 30 12.32 -19.29 13.73
N VAL A 31 12.93 -18.22 13.22
CA VAL A 31 13.77 -18.25 12.02
C VAL A 31 14.97 -17.36 12.26
N LYS A 32 16.16 -17.86 11.86
CA LYS A 32 17.39 -17.06 11.80
C LYS A 32 17.93 -17.10 10.38
N ILE A 33 18.18 -15.94 9.81
CA ILE A 33 18.68 -15.79 8.45
C ILE A 33 19.94 -14.92 8.50
N GLY A 34 21.10 -15.51 8.23
CA GLY A 34 22.36 -14.88 8.52
C GLY A 34 22.46 -14.50 10.00
N ASP A 35 22.67 -13.22 10.30
CA ASP A 35 22.71 -12.66 11.66
C ASP A 35 21.35 -12.14 12.15
N VAL A 36 20.30 -12.16 11.31
CA VAL A 36 18.98 -11.62 11.65
C VAL A 36 18.11 -12.70 12.27
N GLU A 37 17.54 -12.43 13.44
CA GLU A 37 16.67 -13.34 14.16
C GLU A 37 15.22 -12.81 14.13
N PHE A 38 14.29 -13.70 13.81
CA PHE A 38 12.86 -13.43 13.79
C PHE A 38 12.16 -14.25 14.87
N SER A 39 11.40 -13.58 15.73
CA SER A 39 10.58 -14.24 16.74
C SER A 39 9.42 -15.02 16.12
N SER A 40 8.82 -15.90 16.90
CA SER A 40 7.61 -16.62 16.50
C SER A 40 6.45 -15.68 16.15
N ALA A 41 6.29 -14.57 16.87
CA ALA A 41 5.28 -13.56 16.59
C ALA A 41 5.58 -12.82 15.28
N TYR A 42 6.85 -12.55 14.98
CA TYR A 42 7.24 -11.93 13.73
C TYR A 42 7.02 -12.86 12.52
N TYR A 43 7.37 -14.14 12.65
CA TYR A 43 7.06 -15.15 11.64
C TYR A 43 5.54 -15.25 11.40
N MET A 44 4.73 -15.20 12.46
CA MET A 44 3.28 -15.20 12.34
C MET A 44 2.76 -13.96 11.61
N CYS A 45 3.39 -12.79 11.83
CA CYS A 45 3.05 -11.57 11.09
C CYS A 45 3.29 -11.78 9.58
N ALA A 46 4.45 -12.31 9.19
CA ALA A 46 4.74 -12.62 7.78
C ALA A 46 3.75 -13.66 7.21
N LEU A 47 3.38 -14.68 7.99
CA LEU A 47 2.44 -15.71 7.56
C LEU A 47 1.03 -15.16 7.32
N ILE A 48 0.54 -14.25 8.17
CA ILE A 48 -0.74 -13.56 8.01
C ILE A 48 -0.75 -12.70 6.74
N ASN A 49 0.32 -11.96 6.49
CA ASN A 49 0.41 -11.13 5.29
C ASN A 49 0.43 -11.99 4.01
N ALA A 50 1.19 -13.09 4.01
CA ALA A 50 1.23 -14.03 2.90
C ALA A 50 -0.13 -14.74 2.67
N ASP A 51 -0.87 -15.07 3.74
CA ASP A 51 -2.21 -15.64 3.64
C ASP A 51 -3.21 -14.64 3.03
N SER A 52 -3.13 -13.38 3.44
CA SER A 52 -3.94 -12.30 2.87
C SER A 52 -3.64 -12.09 1.38
N GLU A 53 -2.36 -12.07 1.00
CA GLU A 53 -1.94 -11.97 -0.40
C GLU A 53 -2.44 -13.16 -1.23
N ALA A 54 -2.28 -14.39 -0.71
CA ALA A 54 -2.78 -15.60 -1.37
C ALA A 54 -4.29 -15.55 -1.62
N LYS A 55 -5.07 -15.07 -0.64
CA LYS A 55 -6.51 -14.89 -0.78
C LYS A 55 -6.86 -13.86 -1.83
N SER A 56 -6.18 -12.73 -1.87
CA SER A 56 -6.37 -11.71 -2.90
C SER A 56 -6.11 -12.26 -4.29
N LYS A 57 -4.99 -12.97 -4.49
CA LYS A 57 -4.67 -13.62 -5.78
C LYS A 57 -5.74 -14.62 -6.22
N VAL A 58 -6.26 -15.44 -5.28
CA VAL A 58 -7.36 -16.36 -5.58
C VAL A 58 -8.62 -15.59 -5.98
N GLN A 59 -8.92 -14.47 -5.30
CA GLN A 59 -10.11 -13.65 -5.62
C GLN A 59 -10.01 -12.98 -6.99
N GLU A 60 -8.83 -12.54 -7.40
CA GLU A 60 -8.58 -11.97 -8.74
C GLU A 60 -8.80 -13.00 -9.87
N GLU A 61 -8.62 -14.30 -9.57
CA GLU A 61 -8.85 -15.39 -10.53
C GLU A 61 -10.31 -15.88 -10.58
N LEU A 62 -11.18 -15.40 -9.66
CA LEU A 62 -12.60 -15.77 -9.66
C LEU A 62 -13.32 -15.15 -10.86
N SER A 63 -14.28 -15.89 -11.42
CA SER A 63 -15.19 -15.34 -12.42
C SER A 63 -16.22 -14.40 -11.77
N GLU A 64 -16.78 -13.47 -12.53
CA GLU A 64 -17.80 -12.50 -12.06
C GLU A 64 -19.02 -13.15 -11.38
N ASP A 65 -19.31 -14.42 -11.69
CA ASP A 65 -20.43 -15.18 -11.14
C ASP A 65 -20.08 -15.93 -9.83
N GLU A 66 -18.79 -15.98 -9.41
CA GLU A 66 -18.35 -16.67 -8.21
C GLU A 66 -18.34 -15.72 -6.99
N SER A 67 -19.05 -16.13 -5.92
CA SER A 67 -19.08 -15.37 -4.66
C SER A 67 -17.75 -15.52 -3.90
N THR A 68 -17.19 -14.42 -3.43
CA THR A 68 -16.00 -14.43 -2.56
C THR A 68 -16.29 -14.99 -1.16
N GLU A 69 -17.56 -15.05 -0.74
CA GLU A 69 -17.97 -15.51 0.60
C GLU A 69 -17.87 -17.03 0.77
N ASP A 70 -18.01 -17.82 -0.33
CA ASP A 70 -18.06 -19.29 -0.30
C ASP A 70 -16.78 -19.96 -0.83
N VAL A 71 -15.67 -19.22 -0.99
CA VAL A 71 -14.43 -19.75 -1.57
C VAL A 71 -13.70 -20.67 -0.60
N ASP A 72 -13.51 -21.93 -0.98
CA ASP A 72 -12.57 -22.82 -0.29
C ASP A 72 -11.13 -22.55 -0.77
N TYR A 73 -10.47 -21.54 -0.19
CA TYR A 73 -9.10 -21.15 -0.49
C TYR A 73 -8.13 -22.32 -0.37
N TYR A 74 -8.32 -23.21 0.61
CA TYR A 74 -7.40 -24.32 0.86
C TYR A 74 -7.44 -25.42 -0.20
N SER A 75 -8.42 -25.41 -1.07
CA SER A 75 -8.49 -26.30 -2.24
C SER A 75 -7.84 -25.71 -3.50
N LYS A 76 -7.52 -24.42 -3.46
CA LYS A 76 -6.95 -23.68 -4.60
C LYS A 76 -5.44 -23.90 -4.70
N LYS A 77 -4.91 -23.62 -5.89
CA LYS A 77 -3.48 -23.61 -6.17
C LYS A 77 -3.05 -22.24 -6.65
N LEU A 78 -1.87 -21.83 -6.27
CA LEU A 78 -1.19 -20.63 -6.73
C LEU A 78 0.20 -21.03 -7.23
N ASP A 79 0.59 -20.63 -8.42
CA ASP A 79 1.88 -20.95 -9.03
C ASP A 79 2.23 -22.46 -8.97
N ASP A 80 1.26 -23.33 -9.32
CA ASP A 80 1.35 -24.79 -9.25
C ASP A 80 1.53 -25.39 -7.84
N LYS A 81 1.59 -24.59 -6.78
CA LYS A 81 1.67 -25.03 -5.37
C LYS A 81 0.27 -25.09 -4.75
N ASP A 82 0.07 -25.96 -3.77
CA ASP A 82 -1.12 -25.86 -2.95
C ASP A 82 -1.09 -24.60 -2.08
N PHE A 83 -2.28 -24.06 -1.76
CA PHE A 83 -2.44 -22.77 -1.06
C PHE A 83 -1.56 -22.66 0.20
N VAL A 84 -1.54 -23.71 1.03
CA VAL A 84 -0.79 -23.69 2.29
C VAL A 84 0.71 -23.61 2.03
N THR A 85 1.22 -24.40 1.10
CA THR A 85 2.65 -24.39 0.72
C THR A 85 3.04 -23.03 0.13
N TRP A 86 2.18 -22.45 -0.71
CA TRP A 86 2.42 -21.13 -1.28
C TRP A 86 2.54 -20.07 -0.18
N VAL A 87 1.62 -20.04 0.79
CA VAL A 87 1.65 -19.11 1.92
C VAL A 87 2.89 -19.28 2.79
N GLU A 88 3.26 -20.54 3.13
CA GLU A 88 4.44 -20.84 3.95
C GLU A 88 5.73 -20.43 3.24
N ASP A 89 5.85 -20.69 1.94
CA ASP A 89 7.00 -20.31 1.12
C ASP A 89 7.11 -18.78 1.01
N THR A 90 6.00 -18.09 0.69
CA THR A 90 5.95 -16.63 0.55
C THR A 90 6.31 -15.93 1.85
N ALA A 91 5.79 -16.41 3.00
CA ALA A 91 6.16 -15.88 4.30
C ALA A 91 7.67 -16.05 4.58
N MET A 92 8.24 -17.19 4.22
CA MET A 92 9.67 -17.44 4.40
C MET A 92 10.52 -16.59 3.47
N ASP A 93 10.10 -16.40 2.23
CA ASP A 93 10.82 -15.57 1.25
C ASP A 93 10.78 -14.10 1.67
N SER A 94 9.65 -13.60 2.18
CA SER A 94 9.55 -12.25 2.77
C SER A 94 10.55 -12.06 3.93
N LEU A 95 10.68 -13.04 4.83
CA LEU A 95 11.67 -12.96 5.91
C LEU A 95 13.10 -12.94 5.40
N LYS A 96 13.40 -13.70 4.33
CA LYS A 96 14.73 -13.70 3.70
C LYS A 96 15.05 -12.35 3.06
N GLU A 97 14.09 -11.75 2.38
CA GLU A 97 14.24 -10.42 1.79
C GLU A 97 14.45 -9.35 2.87
N ILE A 98 13.66 -9.35 3.95
CA ILE A 98 13.86 -8.45 5.09
C ILE A 98 15.27 -8.63 5.70
N ALA A 99 15.72 -9.87 5.87
CA ALA A 99 17.07 -10.15 6.39
C ALA A 99 18.16 -9.66 5.43
N ALA A 100 17.96 -9.80 4.12
CA ALA A 100 18.86 -9.30 3.09
C ALA A 100 18.97 -7.78 3.15
N TYR A 101 17.85 -7.05 3.16
CA TYR A 101 17.84 -5.60 3.29
C TYR A 101 18.55 -5.11 4.56
N LYS A 102 18.22 -5.70 5.71
CA LYS A 102 18.87 -5.35 6.99
C LYS A 102 20.38 -5.60 6.96
N THR A 103 20.80 -6.69 6.33
CA THR A 103 22.23 -7.03 6.22
C THR A 103 22.94 -6.07 5.29
N LEU A 104 22.39 -5.82 4.10
CA LEU A 104 22.95 -4.92 3.10
C LEU A 104 23.02 -3.48 3.60
N CYS A 105 21.96 -2.99 4.26
CA CYS A 105 22.00 -1.67 4.89
C CYS A 105 23.08 -1.58 5.98
N LYS A 106 23.19 -2.60 6.84
CA LYS A 106 24.25 -2.65 7.87
C LYS A 106 25.66 -2.66 7.28
N GLU A 107 25.89 -3.44 6.22
CA GLU A 107 27.19 -3.52 5.52
C GLU A 107 27.61 -2.19 4.90
N ASN A 108 26.64 -1.39 4.47
CA ASN A 108 26.84 -0.08 3.84
C ASN A 108 26.67 1.10 4.82
N ASN A 109 26.51 0.83 6.14
CA ASN A 109 26.28 1.83 7.19
C ASN A 109 25.07 2.74 6.90
N LEU A 110 24.00 2.16 6.37
CA LEU A 110 22.75 2.84 6.12
C LEU A 110 21.80 2.65 7.29
N GLU A 111 21.09 3.71 7.65
CA GLU A 111 20.10 3.71 8.72
C GLU A 111 18.77 4.26 8.17
N ILE A 112 17.65 3.78 8.69
CA ILE A 112 16.34 4.36 8.41
C ILE A 112 16.29 5.72 9.09
N SER A 113 15.79 6.74 8.41
CA SER A 113 15.67 8.09 8.97
C SER A 113 14.75 8.13 10.19
N GLU A 114 14.95 9.12 11.09
CA GLU A 114 14.05 9.31 12.23
C GLU A 114 12.61 9.61 11.77
N GLU A 115 12.45 10.32 10.68
CA GLU A 115 11.15 10.61 10.05
C GLU A 115 10.46 9.34 9.56
N ASP A 116 11.15 8.48 8.82
CA ASP A 116 10.59 7.21 8.35
C ASP A 116 10.24 6.27 9.50
N LEU A 117 11.05 6.23 10.55
CA LEU A 117 10.75 5.46 11.75
C LEU A 117 9.47 5.99 12.44
N GLN A 118 9.28 7.30 12.50
CA GLN A 118 8.09 7.93 13.05
C GLN A 118 6.86 7.68 12.16
N ASN A 119 7.03 7.77 10.85
CA ASN A 119 5.98 7.45 9.88
C ASN A 119 5.54 5.98 10.02
N ALA A 120 6.49 5.03 10.10
CA ALA A 120 6.20 3.62 10.34
C ALA A 120 5.40 3.39 11.63
N GLU A 121 5.75 4.07 12.73
CA GLU A 121 5.02 4.00 14.00
C GLU A 121 3.59 4.56 13.87
N THR A 122 3.45 5.69 13.19
CA THR A 122 2.16 6.36 12.98
C THR A 122 1.23 5.48 12.14
N TYR A 123 1.70 4.97 11.00
CA TYR A 123 0.94 4.07 10.14
C TYR A 123 0.62 2.75 10.85
N ALA A 124 1.58 2.15 11.55
CA ALA A 124 1.32 0.94 12.33
C ALA A 124 0.22 1.14 13.37
N SER A 125 0.24 2.27 14.10
CA SER A 125 -0.80 2.60 15.08
C SER A 125 -2.16 2.84 14.42
N TYR A 126 -2.19 3.52 13.28
CA TYR A 126 -3.39 3.81 12.53
C TYR A 126 -4.05 2.52 11.97
N TYR A 127 -3.27 1.65 11.31
CA TYR A 127 -3.78 0.37 10.84
C TYR A 127 -4.26 -0.52 11.98
N TRP A 128 -3.51 -0.55 13.07
CA TRP A 128 -3.86 -1.35 14.25
C TRP A 128 -5.20 -0.98 14.84
N SER A 129 -5.47 0.33 15.00
CA SER A 129 -6.66 0.84 15.68
C SER A 129 -7.83 1.11 14.74
N SER A 130 -7.59 1.71 13.56
CA SER A 130 -8.65 2.24 12.69
C SER A 130 -9.06 1.27 11.58
N TYR A 131 -8.14 0.41 11.11
CA TYR A 131 -8.44 -0.62 10.10
C TYR A 131 -8.72 -1.99 10.71
N GLY A 132 -8.79 -2.11 12.04
CA GLY A 132 -9.14 -3.36 12.70
C GLY A 132 -8.05 -4.43 12.69
N TYR A 133 -6.80 -4.08 12.38
CA TYR A 133 -5.69 -5.05 12.36
C TYR A 133 -5.47 -5.72 13.70
N SER A 134 -5.76 -5.05 14.81
CA SER A 134 -5.76 -5.66 16.14
C SER A 134 -6.66 -6.91 16.22
N ALA A 135 -7.85 -6.86 15.59
CA ALA A 135 -8.79 -7.99 15.58
C ALA A 135 -8.29 -9.18 14.73
N TYR A 136 -7.36 -8.94 13.82
CA TYR A 136 -6.75 -9.99 12.99
C TYR A 136 -5.45 -10.52 13.59
N PHE A 137 -4.56 -9.64 14.06
CA PHE A 137 -3.23 -10.01 14.51
C PHE A 137 -3.19 -10.54 15.96
N GLU A 138 -3.93 -9.94 16.92
CA GLU A 138 -3.88 -10.35 18.33
C GLU A 138 -4.35 -11.78 18.57
N PRO A 139 -5.49 -12.25 17.99
CA PRO A 139 -5.93 -13.64 18.16
C PRO A 139 -4.91 -14.64 17.62
N ASN A 140 -4.10 -14.22 16.64
CA ASN A 140 -3.04 -15.02 16.04
C ASN A 140 -1.69 -14.90 16.77
N GLY A 141 -1.65 -14.16 17.87
CA GLY A 141 -0.48 -14.09 18.73
C GLY A 141 0.52 -12.98 18.37
N VAL A 142 0.19 -12.10 17.44
CA VAL A 142 0.99 -10.92 17.09
C VAL A 142 0.52 -9.73 17.91
N GLY A 143 1.42 -9.11 18.67
CA GLY A 143 1.12 -7.87 19.39
C GLY A 143 1.48 -6.63 18.55
N GLN A 144 0.91 -5.48 18.92
CA GLN A 144 1.15 -4.20 18.21
C GLN A 144 2.64 -3.89 18.06
N SER A 145 3.46 -4.14 19.09
CA SER A 145 4.91 -3.90 19.03
C SER A 145 5.62 -4.72 17.95
N THR A 146 5.20 -5.98 17.76
CA THR A 146 5.76 -6.83 16.69
C THR A 146 5.32 -6.33 15.31
N TYR A 147 4.06 -5.95 15.16
CA TYR A 147 3.54 -5.37 13.93
C TYR A 147 4.26 -4.04 13.59
N THR A 148 4.43 -3.16 14.59
CA THR A 148 5.19 -1.91 14.42
C THR A 148 6.63 -2.18 13.99
N GLN A 149 7.29 -3.20 14.56
CA GLN A 149 8.65 -3.56 14.15
C GLN A 149 8.67 -4.10 12.70
N TYR A 150 7.68 -4.89 12.32
CA TYR A 150 7.53 -5.36 10.94
C TYR A 150 7.38 -4.19 9.96
N MET A 151 6.56 -3.20 10.29
CA MET A 151 6.38 -1.97 9.49
C MET A 151 7.68 -1.15 9.39
N LYS A 152 8.44 -1.02 10.50
CA LYS A 152 9.76 -0.35 10.47
C LYS A 152 10.75 -1.09 9.57
N ASP A 153 10.78 -2.41 9.67
CA ASP A 153 11.72 -3.21 8.91
C ASP A 153 11.45 -3.16 7.38
N SER A 154 10.22 -2.87 6.95
CA SER A 154 9.91 -2.68 5.52
C SER A 154 10.62 -1.47 4.90
N TYR A 155 10.96 -0.46 5.67
CA TYR A 155 11.65 0.73 5.17
C TYR A 155 13.11 0.47 4.75
N TYR A 156 13.73 -0.64 5.23
CA TYR A 156 15.08 -0.99 4.76
C TYR A 156 15.14 -1.23 3.24
N ALA A 157 14.05 -1.70 2.64
CA ALA A 157 13.97 -1.87 1.19
C ALA A 157 14.14 -0.53 0.46
N SER A 158 13.39 0.50 0.89
CA SER A 158 13.46 1.84 0.29
C SER A 158 14.82 2.50 0.52
N VAL A 159 15.38 2.38 1.74
CA VAL A 159 16.71 2.92 2.07
C VAL A 159 17.80 2.31 1.19
N TYR A 160 17.74 0.99 0.97
CA TYR A 160 18.73 0.32 0.13
C TYR A 160 18.52 0.61 -1.36
N PHE A 161 17.26 0.74 -1.79
CA PHE A 161 16.94 1.15 -3.16
C PHE A 161 17.49 2.55 -3.45
N GLU A 162 17.24 3.52 -2.57
CA GLU A 162 17.74 4.89 -2.73
C GLU A 162 19.28 4.94 -2.76
N TYR A 163 19.94 4.16 -1.90
CA TYR A 163 21.39 4.02 -1.91
C TYR A 163 21.94 3.55 -3.26
N LEU A 164 21.24 2.64 -3.93
CA LEU A 164 21.68 2.12 -5.23
C LEU A 164 21.27 3.04 -6.38
N TYR A 165 20.01 3.41 -6.45
CA TYR A 165 19.40 4.03 -7.64
C TYR A 165 19.02 5.50 -7.44
N GLY A 166 19.18 6.06 -6.25
CA GLY A 166 19.02 7.48 -6.00
C GLY A 166 19.95 8.36 -6.87
N ALA A 167 19.78 9.67 -6.82
CA ALA A 167 20.52 10.60 -7.70
C ALA A 167 22.05 10.51 -7.55
N GLU A 168 22.53 10.14 -6.37
CA GLU A 168 23.96 9.98 -6.03
C GLU A 168 24.33 8.52 -5.74
N GLY A 169 23.45 7.57 -6.09
CA GLY A 169 23.59 6.15 -5.80
C GLY A 169 24.67 5.46 -6.62
N GLU A 170 25.07 4.26 -6.19
CA GLU A 170 26.09 3.45 -6.87
C GLU A 170 25.68 3.06 -8.31
N LYS A 171 24.38 2.83 -8.53
CA LYS A 171 23.75 2.56 -9.82
C LYS A 171 22.84 3.73 -10.23
N ALA A 172 23.24 4.98 -9.92
CA ALA A 172 22.40 6.16 -10.14
C ALA A 172 21.83 6.21 -11.56
N ILE A 173 20.52 6.42 -11.64
CA ILE A 173 19.83 6.65 -12.90
C ILE A 173 19.93 8.16 -13.21
N ASP A 174 20.42 8.51 -14.40
CA ASP A 174 20.62 9.91 -14.76
C ASP A 174 19.29 10.67 -14.85
N ALA A 175 19.33 11.97 -14.50
CA ALA A 175 18.14 12.80 -14.40
C ALA A 175 17.35 12.92 -15.72
N GLU A 176 18.01 12.83 -16.88
CA GLU A 176 17.33 12.93 -18.18
C GLU A 176 16.55 11.65 -18.49
N THR A 177 17.08 10.49 -18.08
CA THR A 177 16.37 9.20 -18.16
C THR A 177 15.14 9.21 -17.26
N VAL A 178 15.28 9.65 -15.99
CA VAL A 178 14.15 9.79 -15.05
C VAL A 178 13.09 10.71 -15.63
N LYS A 179 13.48 11.89 -16.12
CA LYS A 179 12.58 12.88 -16.72
C LYS A 179 11.84 12.34 -17.95
N THR A 180 12.54 11.62 -18.82
CA THR A 180 11.93 11.01 -19.99
C THR A 180 10.88 9.98 -19.59
N LYS A 181 11.23 9.07 -18.67
CA LYS A 181 10.32 8.03 -18.17
C LYS A 181 9.12 8.65 -17.44
N LEU A 182 9.33 9.75 -16.67
CA LEU A 182 8.25 10.50 -16.02
C LEU A 182 7.24 10.99 -17.07
N TYR A 183 7.71 11.69 -18.10
CA TYR A 183 6.81 12.23 -19.12
C TYR A 183 6.13 11.15 -19.96
N ASP A 184 6.72 9.96 -20.06
CA ASP A 184 6.12 8.84 -20.76
C ASP A 184 4.98 8.19 -19.95
N ASN A 185 5.08 8.19 -18.62
CA ASN A 185 4.16 7.43 -17.76
C ASN A 185 3.18 8.29 -16.94
N PHE A 186 3.37 9.62 -16.89
CA PHE A 186 2.51 10.49 -16.10
C PHE A 186 2.02 11.70 -16.90
N VAL A 187 0.86 12.17 -16.53
CA VAL A 187 0.29 13.45 -16.99
C VAL A 187 -0.38 14.16 -15.82
N ILE A 188 -0.51 15.47 -15.91
CA ILE A 188 -1.15 16.30 -14.90
C ILE A 188 -2.39 16.95 -15.53
N ALA A 189 -3.49 16.92 -14.81
CA ALA A 189 -4.70 17.61 -15.22
C ALA A 189 -5.52 18.08 -14.01
N ASP A 190 -6.19 19.21 -14.17
CA ASP A 190 -7.26 19.57 -13.24
C ASP A 190 -8.45 18.64 -13.51
N ILE A 191 -8.98 18.04 -12.46
CA ILE A 191 -9.97 16.97 -12.55
C ILE A 191 -11.20 17.32 -11.71
N LEU A 192 -12.39 17.30 -12.35
CA LEU A 192 -13.67 17.30 -11.67
C LEU A 192 -14.42 16.00 -11.99
N ASN A 193 -14.57 15.15 -10.98
CA ASN A 193 -15.31 13.90 -11.09
C ASN A 193 -16.80 14.13 -10.81
N VAL A 194 -17.65 13.56 -11.67
CA VAL A 194 -19.11 13.66 -11.59
C VAL A 194 -19.70 12.26 -11.62
N SER A 195 -20.24 11.79 -10.52
CA SER A 195 -20.87 10.45 -10.43
C SER A 195 -22.34 10.47 -10.81
N PHE A 196 -22.77 9.43 -11.53
CA PHE A 196 -24.18 9.17 -11.84
C PHE A 196 -24.86 8.20 -10.86
N SER A 197 -24.10 7.70 -9.87
CA SER A 197 -24.68 6.80 -8.86
C SER A 197 -25.92 7.39 -8.19
N SER A 198 -27.00 6.60 -8.13
CA SER A 198 -28.29 7.00 -7.53
C SER A 198 -28.98 8.19 -8.20
N LYS A 199 -28.65 8.50 -9.47
CA LYS A 199 -29.29 9.55 -10.25
C LYS A 199 -30.32 8.96 -11.20
N THR A 200 -31.39 9.74 -11.48
CA THR A 200 -32.38 9.45 -12.53
C THR A 200 -31.84 9.89 -13.89
N ASP A 201 -32.44 9.37 -14.98
CA ASP A 201 -32.09 9.74 -16.37
C ASP A 201 -32.19 11.24 -16.63
N ASP A 202 -33.21 11.90 -16.04
CA ASP A 202 -33.41 13.35 -16.17
C ASP A 202 -32.28 14.13 -15.43
N GLU A 203 -31.85 13.66 -14.23
CA GLU A 203 -30.74 14.26 -13.48
C GLU A 203 -29.41 14.04 -14.20
N ILE A 204 -29.19 12.84 -14.77
CA ILE A 204 -27.98 12.54 -15.56
C ILE A 204 -27.90 13.47 -16.77
N THR A 205 -29.04 13.65 -17.48
CA THR A 205 -29.12 14.56 -18.64
C THR A 205 -28.77 15.99 -18.21
N ALA A 206 -29.34 16.47 -17.10
CA ALA A 206 -29.04 17.80 -16.58
C ALA A 206 -27.58 17.98 -16.18
N LEU A 207 -26.95 16.96 -15.55
CA LEU A 207 -25.55 16.96 -15.23
C LEU A 207 -24.66 16.99 -16.47
N LYS A 208 -24.96 16.18 -17.48
CA LYS A 208 -24.26 16.19 -18.79
C LYS A 208 -24.30 17.58 -19.42
N ASP A 209 -25.46 18.22 -19.44
CA ASP A 209 -25.64 19.58 -19.99
C ASP A 209 -24.81 20.61 -19.16
N GLN A 210 -24.86 20.52 -17.83
CA GLN A 210 -24.12 21.40 -16.94
C GLN A 210 -22.60 21.28 -17.15
N ILE A 211 -22.07 20.07 -17.18
CA ILE A 211 -20.62 19.83 -17.35
C ILE A 211 -20.15 20.26 -18.72
N ASN A 212 -20.93 20.00 -19.76
CA ASN A 212 -20.61 20.51 -21.10
C ASN A 212 -20.63 22.05 -21.14
N GLY A 213 -21.55 22.70 -20.42
CA GLY A 213 -21.56 24.16 -20.26
C GLY A 213 -20.29 24.67 -19.57
N TYR A 214 -19.83 24.02 -18.52
CA TYR A 214 -18.56 24.33 -17.86
C TYR A 214 -17.35 24.14 -18.78
N ALA A 215 -17.33 23.06 -19.55
CA ALA A 215 -16.26 22.84 -20.53
C ALA A 215 -16.20 23.96 -21.57
N GLU A 216 -17.34 24.46 -22.07
CA GLU A 216 -17.38 25.59 -22.99
C GLU A 216 -16.96 26.92 -22.33
N ASP A 217 -17.33 27.15 -21.07
CA ASP A 217 -16.91 28.33 -20.32
C ASP A 217 -15.40 28.34 -20.07
N LEU A 218 -14.79 27.19 -19.74
CA LEU A 218 -13.34 27.02 -19.63
C LEU A 218 -12.64 27.25 -20.96
N LYS A 219 -13.09 26.61 -22.06
CA LYS A 219 -12.51 26.78 -23.42
C LYS A 219 -12.53 28.22 -23.88
N ASN A 220 -13.55 28.96 -23.50
CA ASN A 220 -13.73 30.37 -23.90
C ASN A 220 -13.10 31.36 -22.90
N GLY A 221 -12.47 30.88 -21.83
CA GLY A 221 -11.89 31.71 -20.78
C GLY A 221 -12.90 32.55 -20.00
N LYS A 222 -14.17 32.13 -19.97
CA LYS A 222 -15.23 32.81 -19.20
C LYS A 222 -15.18 32.46 -17.71
N LYS A 223 -14.67 31.27 -17.39
CA LYS A 223 -14.47 30.76 -16.04
C LYS A 223 -13.08 30.14 -15.93
N THR A 224 -12.52 30.18 -14.72
CA THR A 224 -11.38 29.39 -14.33
C THR A 224 -11.83 28.00 -13.85
N PHE A 225 -10.92 27.03 -13.76
CA PHE A 225 -11.26 25.71 -13.23
C PHE A 225 -11.71 25.80 -11.76
N GLU A 226 -11.10 26.66 -10.97
CA GLU A 226 -11.50 26.92 -9.59
C GLU A 226 -12.96 27.42 -9.49
N GLU A 227 -13.37 28.34 -10.35
CA GLU A 227 -14.77 28.83 -10.38
C GLU A 227 -15.74 27.72 -10.76
N VAL A 228 -15.39 26.88 -11.73
CA VAL A 228 -16.18 25.70 -12.10
C VAL A 228 -16.28 24.70 -10.95
N TYR A 229 -15.17 24.41 -10.30
CA TYR A 229 -15.12 23.48 -9.17
C TYR A 229 -15.98 23.95 -7.99
N LYS A 230 -15.90 25.25 -7.66
CA LYS A 230 -16.74 25.86 -6.63
C LYS A 230 -18.22 25.88 -7.00
N ASP A 231 -18.55 26.20 -8.24
CA ASP A 231 -19.93 26.21 -8.72
C ASP A 231 -20.58 24.82 -8.66
N TYR A 232 -19.82 23.77 -8.98
CA TYR A 232 -20.30 22.40 -8.95
C TYR A 232 -20.45 21.84 -7.54
N ASN A 233 -19.44 22.01 -6.69
CA ASN A 233 -19.42 21.44 -5.34
C ASN A 233 -20.13 22.33 -4.30
N GLY A 234 -20.55 23.54 -4.65
CA GLY A 234 -20.99 24.56 -3.74
C GLY A 234 -19.79 25.27 -3.07
N THR A 235 -20.01 26.51 -2.68
CA THR A 235 -18.99 27.24 -1.91
C THR A 235 -18.87 26.67 -0.51
N THR A 236 -17.96 25.74 -0.31
CA THR A 236 -17.43 25.47 1.03
C THR A 236 -16.27 26.44 1.27
N ASP A 237 -16.59 27.65 1.71
CA ASP A 237 -15.59 28.67 2.11
C ASP A 237 -14.80 28.29 3.37
N GLU A 238 -14.91 27.04 3.84
CA GLU A 238 -14.38 26.61 5.15
C GLU A 238 -13.55 25.31 5.11
N THR A 239 -12.82 25.07 4.04
CA THR A 239 -11.55 24.37 4.20
C THR A 239 -10.44 25.28 3.68
N GLU A 240 -10.26 26.44 4.31
CA GLU A 240 -8.91 26.92 4.49
C GLU A 240 -8.19 25.75 5.19
N ASP A 241 -7.32 25.13 4.44
CA ASP A 241 -6.35 24.17 4.91
C ASP A 241 -5.44 24.91 5.91
N THR A 242 -5.94 25.03 7.15
CA THR A 242 -5.29 25.76 8.24
C THR A 242 -4.13 24.97 8.85
N ALA A 243 -3.80 23.81 8.30
CA ALA A 243 -2.53 23.20 8.53
C ALA A 243 -1.52 23.83 7.55
N GLU A 244 -0.72 24.79 8.04
CA GLU A 244 0.57 25.09 7.46
C GLU A 244 1.42 23.81 7.58
N SER A 245 1.25 22.87 6.61
CA SER A 245 2.22 21.81 6.44
C SER A 245 3.40 22.42 5.71
N ASP A 246 4.60 22.25 6.26
CA ASP A 246 5.85 22.60 5.58
C ASP A 246 6.13 21.71 4.36
N GLU A 247 5.21 20.78 4.01
CA GLU A 247 5.34 19.90 2.87
C GLU A 247 5.15 20.66 1.55
N PRO A 248 6.01 20.42 0.55
CA PRO A 248 5.86 21.00 -0.77
C PRO A 248 4.50 20.62 -1.36
N ARG A 249 3.81 21.59 -1.96
CA ARG A 249 2.51 21.41 -2.61
C ARG A 249 2.57 21.91 -4.06
N PRO A 250 1.75 21.32 -4.96
CA PRO A 250 1.65 21.85 -6.31
C PRO A 250 1.09 23.28 -6.27
N LYS A 251 1.52 24.10 -7.23
CA LYS A 251 0.99 25.46 -7.40
C LYS A 251 -0.50 25.46 -7.71
N ASP A 252 -0.95 24.42 -8.41
CA ASP A 252 -2.37 24.22 -8.71
C ASP A 252 -2.94 23.12 -7.81
N LYS A 253 -3.79 23.51 -6.86
CA LYS A 253 -4.41 22.60 -5.89
C LYS A 253 -5.48 21.66 -6.49
N TYR A 254 -5.90 21.92 -7.74
CA TYR A 254 -6.87 21.08 -8.44
C TYR A 254 -6.21 20.08 -9.37
N ALA A 255 -4.90 20.21 -9.55
CA ALA A 255 -4.14 19.33 -10.42
C ALA A 255 -3.96 17.95 -9.77
N SER A 256 -4.31 16.93 -10.53
CA SER A 256 -4.15 15.52 -10.18
C SER A 256 -3.08 14.88 -11.04
N ILE A 257 -2.28 14.00 -10.44
CA ILE A 257 -1.35 13.13 -11.16
C ILE A 257 -2.15 11.94 -11.70
N LEU A 258 -2.04 11.69 -13.01
CA LEU A 258 -2.60 10.51 -13.66
C LEU A 258 -1.46 9.70 -14.24
N GLY A 259 -1.40 8.41 -13.92
CA GLY A 259 -0.35 7.50 -14.34
C GLY A 259 -0.83 6.42 -15.31
N ALA A 260 0.11 5.81 -16.02
CA ALA A 260 -0.12 4.60 -16.80
C ALA A 260 -0.56 3.43 -15.89
N GLU A 261 -1.09 2.36 -16.49
CA GLU A 261 -1.72 1.22 -15.78
C GLU A 261 -0.79 0.53 -14.76
N ASP A 262 0.51 0.55 -15.02
CA ASP A 262 1.56 -0.06 -14.19
C ASP A 262 2.14 0.88 -13.13
N THR A 263 1.50 2.01 -12.87
CA THR A 263 1.96 3.01 -11.89
C THR A 263 1.07 3.09 -10.67
N VAL A 264 1.61 3.60 -9.56
CA VAL A 264 0.83 3.87 -8.32
C VAL A 264 -0.25 4.96 -8.51
N TYR A 265 -0.18 5.71 -9.60
CA TYR A 265 -1.17 6.70 -10.00
C TYR A 265 -2.00 6.23 -11.22
N ALA A 266 -2.15 4.92 -11.39
CA ALA A 266 -2.91 4.35 -12.50
C ALA A 266 -4.31 4.97 -12.61
N SER A 267 -4.67 5.35 -13.83
CA SER A 267 -5.95 6.03 -14.09
C SER A 267 -6.48 5.70 -15.47
N ASP A 268 -7.74 5.33 -15.55
CA ASP A 268 -8.45 5.06 -16.82
C ASP A 268 -8.44 6.29 -17.73
N GLN A 269 -8.38 7.50 -17.16
CA GLN A 269 -8.33 8.75 -17.89
C GLN A 269 -6.95 9.06 -18.46
N TYR A 270 -5.89 8.38 -18.01
CA TYR A 270 -4.51 8.64 -18.42
C TYR A 270 -4.35 8.69 -19.94
N LYS A 271 -4.79 7.65 -20.65
CA LYS A 271 -4.63 7.55 -22.12
C LYS A 271 -5.30 8.73 -22.83
N THR A 272 -6.50 9.11 -22.38
CA THR A 272 -7.26 10.22 -22.94
C THR A 272 -6.57 11.55 -22.67
N VAL A 273 -6.18 11.82 -21.42
CA VAL A 273 -5.51 13.07 -21.03
C VAL A 273 -4.10 13.16 -21.65
N LYS A 274 -3.39 12.03 -21.77
CA LYS A 274 -2.08 11.97 -22.45
C LYS A 274 -2.15 12.49 -23.89
N ALA A 275 -3.23 12.15 -24.60
CA ALA A 275 -3.44 12.56 -26.00
C ALA A 275 -3.88 14.01 -26.17
N MET A 276 -4.34 14.69 -25.10
CA MET A 276 -4.75 16.10 -25.16
C MET A 276 -3.55 17.02 -25.30
N ALA A 277 -3.76 18.17 -25.90
CA ALA A 277 -2.79 19.28 -25.87
C ALA A 277 -2.81 19.97 -24.48
N THR A 278 -1.70 20.54 -24.05
CA THR A 278 -1.65 21.36 -22.82
C THR A 278 -2.67 22.50 -22.90
N GLY A 279 -3.46 22.69 -21.86
CA GLY A 279 -4.59 23.63 -21.80
C GLY A 279 -5.86 23.17 -22.50
N GLU A 280 -5.86 22.00 -23.12
CA GLU A 280 -7.07 21.45 -23.72
C GLU A 280 -8.07 21.02 -22.63
N VAL A 281 -9.34 21.35 -22.88
CA VAL A 281 -10.48 21.00 -22.01
C VAL A 281 -11.29 19.88 -22.65
N LYS A 282 -11.54 18.81 -21.91
CA LYS A 282 -12.33 17.67 -22.39
C LYS A 282 -13.29 17.16 -21.33
N VAL A 283 -14.50 16.76 -21.75
CA VAL A 283 -15.40 15.92 -20.96
C VAL A 283 -15.18 14.48 -21.39
N ILE A 284 -14.91 13.61 -20.42
CA ILE A 284 -14.64 12.19 -20.61
C ILE A 284 -15.79 11.43 -19.97
N GLU A 285 -16.48 10.58 -20.74
CA GLU A 285 -17.50 9.67 -20.21
C GLU A 285 -16.81 8.46 -19.60
N LEU A 286 -17.25 8.05 -18.42
CA LEU A 286 -16.77 6.85 -17.75
C LEU A 286 -17.55 5.64 -18.26
N ASP A 287 -16.89 4.46 -18.24
CA ASP A 287 -17.51 3.21 -18.64
C ASP A 287 -18.76 2.88 -17.78
N ASP A 288 -19.66 2.10 -18.32
CA ASP A 288 -20.91 1.65 -17.67
C ASP A 288 -21.81 2.78 -17.15
N ASP A 289 -21.78 3.95 -17.79
CA ASP A 289 -22.52 5.14 -17.35
C ASP A 289 -22.25 5.54 -15.89
N ALA A 290 -21.03 5.24 -15.38
CA ALA A 290 -20.65 5.53 -13.99
C ALA A 290 -20.57 7.04 -13.70
N GLY A 291 -20.29 7.86 -14.73
CA GLY A 291 -20.20 9.32 -14.57
C GLY A 291 -19.47 10.03 -15.71
N LEU A 292 -18.99 11.23 -15.38
CA LEU A 292 -18.17 12.07 -16.25
C LEU A 292 -16.93 12.57 -15.52
N VAL A 293 -15.89 12.84 -16.28
CA VAL A 293 -14.72 13.60 -15.84
C VAL A 293 -14.56 14.83 -16.72
N LEU A 294 -14.57 16.02 -16.09
CA LEU A 294 -14.13 17.24 -16.76
C LEU A 294 -12.64 17.41 -16.47
N ALA A 295 -11.83 17.38 -17.52
CA ALA A 295 -10.38 17.46 -17.43
C ALA A 295 -9.83 18.69 -18.16
N VAL A 296 -8.84 19.34 -17.56
CA VAL A 296 -8.01 20.38 -18.21
C VAL A 296 -6.57 19.95 -18.12
N LYS A 297 -5.95 19.56 -19.23
CA LYS A 297 -4.56 19.10 -19.24
C LYS A 297 -3.60 20.20 -18.85
N GLN A 298 -2.77 19.96 -17.85
CA GLN A 298 -1.72 20.85 -17.40
C GLN A 298 -0.36 20.48 -17.99
N ASP A 299 0.58 21.41 -17.94
CA ASP A 299 1.97 21.18 -18.32
C ASP A 299 2.74 20.63 -17.10
N ILE A 300 3.05 19.34 -17.11
CA ILE A 300 3.81 18.70 -16.04
C ILE A 300 5.20 19.32 -15.81
N THR A 301 5.71 20.06 -16.78
CA THR A 301 7.03 20.73 -16.70
C THR A 301 6.96 22.12 -16.08
N ALA A 302 5.75 22.67 -15.90
CA ALA A 302 5.55 24.03 -15.38
C ALA A 302 5.82 24.15 -13.88
N ASP A 303 5.79 23.03 -13.14
CA ASP A 303 6.06 22.97 -11.71
C ASP A 303 7.06 21.86 -11.39
N SER A 304 8.19 22.22 -10.76
CA SER A 304 9.21 21.27 -10.33
C SER A 304 8.68 20.27 -9.27
N TYR A 305 7.61 20.63 -8.56
CA TYR A 305 6.96 19.78 -7.58
C TYR A 305 6.71 18.35 -8.12
N TYR A 306 6.23 18.23 -9.36
CA TYR A 306 5.91 16.91 -9.92
C TYR A 306 7.15 16.09 -10.21
N LEU A 307 8.25 16.70 -10.63
CA LEU A 307 9.51 16.01 -10.83
C LEU A 307 10.08 15.55 -9.49
N ASP A 308 10.07 16.42 -8.50
CA ASP A 308 10.60 16.12 -7.16
C ASP A 308 9.75 15.01 -6.48
N THR A 309 8.42 15.12 -6.55
CA THR A 309 7.49 14.15 -5.94
C THR A 309 7.54 12.76 -6.61
N LEU A 310 7.71 12.72 -7.94
CA LEU A 310 7.68 11.48 -8.72
C LEU A 310 9.07 10.88 -8.96
N ASP A 311 10.17 11.53 -8.56
CA ASP A 311 11.54 11.09 -8.86
C ASP A 311 11.77 9.63 -8.44
N MET A 312 11.52 9.30 -7.17
CA MET A 312 11.72 7.94 -6.66
C MET A 312 10.73 6.95 -7.28
N THR A 313 9.47 7.32 -7.47
CA THR A 313 8.47 6.49 -8.16
C THR A 313 8.94 6.11 -9.56
N VAL A 314 9.51 7.06 -10.30
CA VAL A 314 10.03 6.82 -11.64
C VAL A 314 11.28 5.95 -11.62
N ARG A 315 12.17 6.12 -10.63
CA ARG A 315 13.35 5.25 -10.47
C ARG A 315 12.93 3.80 -10.20
N HIS A 316 11.90 3.60 -9.39
CA HIS A 316 11.27 2.29 -9.20
C HIS A 316 10.75 1.71 -10.52
N LEU A 317 10.00 2.46 -11.33
CA LEU A 317 9.53 2.00 -12.64
C LEU A 317 10.66 1.62 -13.63
N ILE A 318 11.88 2.09 -13.40
CA ILE A 318 13.04 1.77 -14.23
C ILE A 318 13.81 0.56 -13.69
N ALA A 319 13.95 0.44 -12.38
CA ALA A 319 14.94 -0.45 -11.76
C ALA A 319 14.36 -1.58 -10.91
N ASP A 320 13.06 -1.62 -10.62
CA ASP A 320 12.49 -2.60 -9.69
C ASP A 320 12.75 -4.05 -10.11
N GLU A 321 12.63 -4.37 -11.38
CA GLU A 321 12.86 -5.75 -11.85
C GLU A 321 14.30 -6.22 -11.56
N GLU A 322 15.30 -5.36 -11.84
CA GLU A 322 16.71 -5.66 -11.55
C GLU A 322 16.94 -5.70 -10.03
N TYR A 323 16.39 -4.73 -9.30
CA TYR A 323 16.53 -4.61 -7.86
C TYR A 323 15.99 -5.82 -7.11
N GLU A 324 14.73 -6.18 -7.38
CA GLU A 324 14.10 -7.35 -6.77
C GLU A 324 14.87 -8.64 -7.06
N LYS A 325 15.31 -8.80 -8.31
CA LYS A 325 16.10 -9.95 -8.71
C LYS A 325 17.41 -10.02 -7.91
N ASP A 326 18.13 -8.91 -7.80
CA ASP A 326 19.41 -8.85 -7.08
C ASP A 326 19.21 -9.17 -5.59
N ILE A 327 18.13 -8.67 -4.97
CA ILE A 327 17.78 -8.98 -3.58
C ILE A 327 17.43 -10.45 -3.39
N LYS A 328 16.59 -11.02 -4.25
CA LYS A 328 16.22 -12.45 -4.22
C LYS A 328 17.46 -13.35 -4.39
N ASP A 329 18.35 -13.00 -5.32
CA ASP A 329 19.60 -13.70 -5.56
C ASP A 329 20.60 -13.60 -4.36
N TYR A 330 20.60 -12.48 -3.63
CA TYR A 330 21.36 -12.31 -2.38
C TYR A 330 20.74 -13.13 -1.25
N ALA A 331 19.45 -12.96 -1.02
CA ALA A 331 18.67 -13.64 0.02
C ALA A 331 18.75 -15.17 -0.08
N ALA A 332 18.74 -15.71 -1.31
CA ALA A 332 18.85 -17.15 -1.57
C ALA A 332 20.20 -17.75 -1.15
N LYS A 333 21.25 -16.94 -0.99
CA LYS A 333 22.60 -17.38 -0.57
C LYS A 333 22.80 -17.28 0.95
N MET A 334 21.87 -16.66 1.67
CA MET A 334 21.97 -16.50 3.11
C MET A 334 21.67 -17.83 3.81
N ASP A 335 22.45 -18.15 4.83
CA ASP A 335 22.18 -19.29 5.69
C ASP A 335 20.84 -19.08 6.43
N CYS A 336 19.98 -20.11 6.41
CA CYS A 336 18.67 -20.05 7.04
C CYS A 336 18.52 -21.22 8.04
N GLU A 337 18.33 -20.90 9.30
CA GLU A 337 18.08 -21.85 10.38
C GLU A 337 16.61 -21.71 10.83
N VAL A 338 15.84 -22.79 10.75
CA VAL A 338 14.42 -22.81 11.14
C VAL A 338 14.24 -23.62 12.41
N ASN A 339 13.70 -22.98 13.44
CA ASN A 339 13.24 -23.67 14.64
C ASN A 339 11.90 -24.37 14.34
N ASN A 340 11.99 -25.61 13.91
CA ASN A 340 10.81 -26.41 13.53
C ASN A 340 9.78 -26.55 14.65
N TYR A 341 10.19 -26.45 15.93
CA TYR A 341 9.25 -26.50 17.04
C TYR A 341 8.44 -25.21 17.13
N ALA A 342 9.06 -24.08 16.97
CA ALA A 342 8.42 -22.76 16.97
C ALA A 342 7.49 -22.58 15.76
N VAL A 343 7.98 -22.85 14.55
CA VAL A 343 7.23 -22.68 13.30
C VAL A 343 6.00 -23.60 13.22
N LYS A 344 6.13 -24.90 13.60
CA LYS A 344 5.01 -25.86 13.53
C LYS A 344 3.82 -25.55 14.42
N GLN A 345 3.96 -24.60 15.33
CA GLN A 345 2.82 -24.14 16.17
C GLN A 345 1.88 -23.22 15.38
N PHE A 346 2.42 -22.53 14.36
CA PHE A 346 1.69 -21.62 13.50
C PHE A 346 1.35 -22.35 12.19
N LYS A 347 0.05 -22.55 11.96
CA LYS A 347 -0.45 -23.26 10.77
C LYS A 347 -1.38 -22.33 10.02
N VAL A 348 -1.20 -22.20 8.73
CA VAL A 348 -2.05 -21.40 7.83
C VAL A 348 -3.53 -21.70 8.08
N LYS A 349 -3.93 -22.99 8.12
CA LYS A 349 -5.31 -23.41 8.39
C LYS A 349 -5.86 -23.09 9.79
N LYS A 350 -5.06 -22.48 10.66
CA LYS A 350 -5.45 -22.07 12.02
C LYS A 350 -5.38 -20.55 12.22
N ILE A 351 -5.09 -19.82 11.17
CA ILE A 351 -5.20 -18.36 11.18
C ILE A 351 -6.65 -18.01 11.52
N VAL A 352 -6.82 -17.20 12.57
CA VAL A 352 -8.13 -16.73 13.02
C VAL A 352 -8.47 -15.49 12.21
N GLU A 353 -9.53 -15.59 11.43
CA GLU A 353 -10.07 -14.45 10.69
C GLU A 353 -10.87 -13.53 11.60
N PRO A 354 -10.88 -12.21 11.36
CA PRO A 354 -11.82 -11.32 12.02
C PRO A 354 -13.25 -11.75 11.68
N SER A 355 -14.12 -11.81 12.69
CA SER A 355 -15.55 -12.02 12.44
C SER A 355 -16.09 -10.87 11.59
N ALA A 356 -16.78 -11.19 10.50
CA ALA A 356 -17.50 -10.20 9.72
C ALA A 356 -18.44 -9.42 10.65
N SER A 357 -18.23 -8.10 10.77
CA SER A 357 -19.04 -7.18 11.58
C SER A 357 -20.22 -6.66 10.80
#